data_47b268a72006e0a52d477411f149b740
#
_entry.id   47b268a72006e0a52d477411f149b740
#
_cell.length_a   1.000
_cell.length_b   1.000
_cell.length_c   1.000
_cell.angle_alpha   90.00
_cell.angle_beta   90.00
_cell.angle_gamma   90.00
#
_symmetry.space_group_name_H-M   'P 1'
#
loop_
_entity.id
_entity.type
_entity.pdbx_description
1 polymer ?
#
loop_
_entity_poly.entity_id
_entity_poly.type
_entity_poly.pdbx_seq_one_letter_code
_entity_poly.pdbx_strand_id
1 'polypeptide(L)'
;YEQLVSYEKDNEGRITMVRSNMAAFNRLQSQILDLILSRIDQVSARELSIPVGSLTGSPLLAGRGPRISVRMESVGSSSARFENQFESAGINQTKHRIVLRIDVYVSILLPGYSTVTQVTNEITVAETVIVGEVPGTYTYFATDPDAYAGDAKDYILNKD
;
A
#
# COMPACT_ATOMS: atom_id res chain seq x y z
N TYR A 1 0.36 -11.26 -12.57
CA TYR A 1 0.21 -12.10 -11.37
C TYR A 1 1.28 -13.20 -11.32
N GLU A 2 1.44 -14.00 -12.36
CA GLU A 2 2.39 -15.13 -12.43
C GLU A 2 3.87 -14.72 -12.26
N GLN A 3 4.20 -13.45 -12.50
CA GLN A 3 5.53 -12.92 -12.23
C GLN A 3 5.76 -12.61 -10.75
N LEU A 4 4.69 -12.42 -9.99
CA LEU A 4 4.72 -12.05 -8.58
C LEU A 4 4.58 -13.25 -7.66
N VAL A 5 3.81 -14.26 -8.08
CA VAL A 5 3.46 -15.41 -7.26
C VAL A 5 3.52 -16.68 -8.08
N SER A 6 4.05 -17.74 -7.49
CA SER A 6 4.02 -19.10 -8.02
C SER A 6 3.39 -20.07 -7.03
N TYR A 7 2.78 -21.13 -7.54
CA TYR A 7 2.17 -22.17 -6.74
C TYR A 7 2.91 -23.49 -6.92
N GLU A 8 3.20 -24.15 -5.82
CA GLU A 8 3.64 -25.54 -5.82
C GLU A 8 2.42 -26.45 -5.61
N LYS A 9 2.35 -27.54 -6.37
CA LYS A 9 1.26 -28.51 -6.33
C LYS A 9 1.80 -29.88 -6.00
N ASP A 10 1.00 -30.67 -5.28
CA ASP A 10 1.29 -32.08 -5.08
C ASP A 10 0.94 -32.93 -6.31
N ASN A 11 1.17 -34.24 -6.19
CA ASN A 11 0.88 -35.21 -7.25
C ASN A 11 -0.63 -35.33 -7.58
N GLU A 12 -1.49 -34.81 -6.71
CA GLU A 12 -2.97 -34.79 -6.88
C GLU A 12 -3.44 -33.46 -7.43
N GLY A 13 -2.52 -32.50 -7.69
CA GLY A 13 -2.82 -31.18 -8.22
C GLY A 13 -3.27 -30.15 -7.18
N ARG A 14 -3.21 -30.51 -5.89
CA ARG A 14 -3.59 -29.59 -4.79
C ARG A 14 -2.43 -28.62 -4.53
N ILE A 15 -2.76 -27.34 -4.26
CA ILE A 15 -1.77 -26.33 -3.93
C ILE A 15 -1.22 -26.63 -2.52
N THR A 16 0.07 -26.88 -2.44
CA THR A 16 0.79 -27.16 -1.19
C THR A 16 1.56 -25.96 -0.67
N MET A 17 1.94 -25.05 -1.58
CA MET A 17 2.70 -23.85 -1.22
C MET A 17 2.39 -22.70 -2.16
N VAL A 18 2.32 -21.50 -1.61
CA VAL A 18 2.27 -20.23 -2.35
C VAL A 18 3.60 -19.52 -2.12
N ARG A 19 4.35 -19.29 -3.20
CA ARG A 19 5.68 -18.67 -3.14
C ARG A 19 5.63 -17.28 -3.77
N SER A 20 6.01 -16.27 -3.02
CA SER A 20 6.10 -14.89 -3.48
C SER A 20 7.49 -14.57 -4.05
N ASN A 21 7.53 -13.91 -5.19
CA ASN A 21 8.76 -13.41 -5.81
C ASN A 21 9.13 -12.05 -5.22
N MET A 22 9.84 -12.04 -4.08
CA MET A 22 10.22 -10.82 -3.37
C MET A 22 11.04 -9.85 -4.22
N ALA A 23 11.89 -10.36 -5.12
CA ALA A 23 12.67 -9.51 -6.03
C ALA A 23 11.77 -8.73 -7.00
N ALA A 24 10.73 -9.38 -7.51
CA ALA A 24 9.74 -8.73 -8.38
C ALA A 24 8.90 -7.70 -7.59
N PHE A 25 8.49 -8.05 -6.36
CA PHE A 25 7.77 -7.13 -5.47
C PHE A 25 8.60 -5.89 -5.16
N ASN A 26 9.85 -6.04 -4.74
CA ASN A 26 10.73 -4.93 -4.40
C ASN A 26 10.99 -4.01 -5.60
N ARG A 27 11.17 -4.58 -6.78
CA ARG A 27 11.34 -3.80 -8.02
C ARG A 27 10.08 -2.99 -8.32
N LEU A 28 8.91 -3.63 -8.28
CA LEU A 28 7.64 -2.97 -8.55
C LEU A 28 7.36 -1.86 -7.52
N GLN A 29 7.65 -2.11 -6.24
CA GLN A 29 7.53 -1.14 -5.16
C GLN A 29 8.36 0.11 -5.43
N SER A 30 9.65 -0.05 -5.77
CA SER A 30 10.55 1.07 -6.07
C SER A 30 10.04 1.86 -7.28
N GLN A 31 9.65 1.18 -8.36
CA GLN A 31 9.15 1.85 -9.56
C GLN A 31 7.88 2.66 -9.29
N ILE A 32 6.96 2.13 -8.48
CA ILE A 32 5.72 2.83 -8.13
C ILE A 32 6.03 4.04 -7.25
N LEU A 33 6.90 3.89 -6.24
CA LEU A 33 7.32 5.03 -5.40
C LEU A 33 7.97 6.14 -6.23
N ASP A 34 8.94 5.81 -7.09
CA ASP A 34 9.60 6.77 -7.95
C ASP A 34 8.59 7.51 -8.85
N LEU A 35 7.62 6.78 -9.40
CA LEU A 35 6.57 7.38 -10.22
C LEU A 35 5.69 8.33 -9.41
N ILE A 36 5.29 7.96 -8.21
CA ILE A 36 4.45 8.80 -7.34
C ILE A 36 5.20 10.07 -6.95
N LEU A 37 6.45 9.94 -6.48
CA LEU A 37 7.26 11.07 -6.07
C LEU A 37 7.49 12.04 -7.24
N SER A 38 7.83 11.52 -8.43
CA SER A 38 7.98 12.34 -9.62
C SER A 38 6.68 13.06 -10.03
N ARG A 39 5.52 12.45 -9.80
CA ARG A 39 4.23 13.08 -10.06
C ARG A 39 3.90 14.17 -9.05
N ILE A 40 4.20 13.97 -7.77
CA ILE A 40 4.04 14.99 -6.75
C ILE A 40 4.89 16.21 -7.09
N ASP A 41 6.15 16.01 -7.45
CA ASP A 41 7.07 17.11 -7.84
C ASP A 41 6.57 17.84 -9.08
N GLN A 42 6.02 17.14 -10.07
CA GLN A 42 5.43 17.77 -11.26
C GLN A 42 4.17 18.59 -10.94
N VAL A 43 3.36 18.13 -9.98
CA VAL A 43 2.16 18.87 -9.55
C VAL A 43 2.56 20.09 -8.73
N SER A 44 3.59 19.99 -7.88
CA SER A 44 4.07 21.12 -7.10
C SER A 44 4.69 22.22 -7.97
N ALA A 45 5.23 21.88 -9.14
CA ALA A 45 5.70 22.84 -10.12
C ALA A 45 4.58 23.63 -10.83
N ARG A 46 3.34 23.14 -10.78
CA ARG A 46 2.14 23.86 -11.23
C ARG A 46 1.56 24.57 -10.02
N GLU A 47 1.48 25.88 -10.05
CA GLU A 47 0.87 26.67 -8.99
C GLU A 47 -0.57 26.21 -8.75
N LEU A 48 -0.76 25.36 -7.75
CA LEU A 48 -2.09 25.04 -7.24
C LEU A 48 -2.62 26.28 -6.54
N SER A 49 -3.83 26.67 -6.84
CA SER A 49 -4.46 27.79 -6.17
C SER A 49 -5.78 27.39 -5.53
N ILE A 50 -5.94 27.74 -4.27
CA ILE A 50 -7.15 27.45 -3.48
C ILE A 50 -7.82 28.78 -3.12
N PRO A 51 -9.17 28.91 -3.28
CA PRO A 51 -9.90 30.06 -2.75
C PRO A 51 -9.78 30.14 -1.23
N VAL A 52 -9.51 31.33 -0.69
CA VAL A 52 -9.35 31.55 0.77
C VAL A 52 -10.53 31.02 1.57
N GLY A 53 -11.75 31.16 1.04
CA GLY A 53 -12.93 30.64 1.70
C GLY A 53 -12.94 29.14 1.94
N SER A 54 -12.24 28.37 1.12
CA SER A 54 -12.10 26.91 1.34
C SER A 54 -11.20 26.57 2.53
N LEU A 55 -10.38 27.48 2.98
CA LEU A 55 -9.49 27.31 4.14
C LEU A 55 -10.14 27.68 5.48
N THR A 56 -11.29 28.34 5.43
CA THR A 56 -12.01 28.80 6.64
C THR A 56 -12.77 27.67 7.36
N GLY A 57 -12.93 26.51 6.72
CA GLY A 57 -13.75 25.41 7.24
C GLY A 57 -15.27 25.68 7.17
N SER A 58 -15.68 26.85 6.70
CA SER A 58 -17.10 27.22 6.58
C SER A 58 -17.68 26.76 5.23
N PRO A 59 -18.75 25.95 5.22
CA PRO A 59 -19.42 25.54 3.98
C PRO A 59 -19.94 26.72 3.15
N LEU A 60 -20.32 27.83 3.81
CA LEU A 60 -20.85 29.03 3.16
C LEU A 60 -19.79 29.82 2.40
N LEU A 61 -18.53 29.72 2.82
CA LEU A 61 -17.40 30.42 2.23
C LEU A 61 -16.57 29.52 1.30
N ALA A 62 -16.85 28.24 1.29
CA ALA A 62 -16.14 27.28 0.44
C ALA A 62 -16.21 27.68 -1.04
N GLY A 63 -15.06 27.67 -1.70
CA GLY A 63 -14.94 28.08 -3.10
C GLY A 63 -14.98 29.58 -3.36
N ARG A 64 -15.10 30.44 -2.34
CA ARG A 64 -15.20 31.90 -2.47
C ARG A 64 -13.94 32.63 -2.03
N GLY A 65 -13.76 33.85 -2.51
CA GLY A 65 -12.65 34.74 -2.17
C GLY A 65 -11.46 34.64 -3.13
N PRO A 66 -10.42 35.43 -2.88
CA PRO A 66 -9.21 35.42 -3.70
C PRO A 66 -8.53 34.07 -3.63
N ARG A 67 -7.83 33.71 -4.70
CA ARG A 67 -7.06 32.46 -4.76
C ARG A 67 -5.66 32.67 -4.21
N ILE A 68 -5.22 31.78 -3.36
CA ILE A 68 -3.85 31.72 -2.84
C ILE A 68 -3.11 30.57 -3.52
N SER A 69 -1.86 30.80 -3.90
CA SER A 69 -0.99 29.77 -4.43
C SER A 69 -0.63 28.77 -3.33
N VAL A 70 -0.76 27.49 -3.65
CA VAL A 70 -0.40 26.38 -2.76
C VAL A 70 0.72 25.59 -3.42
N ARG A 71 1.79 25.36 -2.68
CA ARG A 71 2.87 24.48 -3.10
C ARG A 71 2.81 23.20 -2.31
N MET A 72 2.99 22.07 -2.98
CA MET A 72 3.12 20.77 -2.35
C MET A 72 4.53 20.24 -2.59
N GLU A 73 5.13 19.70 -1.57
CA GLU A 73 6.42 19.05 -1.64
C GLU A 73 6.35 17.69 -0.94
N SER A 74 6.96 16.69 -1.53
CA SER A 74 7.11 15.39 -0.87
C SER A 74 8.12 15.55 0.27
N VAL A 75 7.75 15.15 1.48
CA VAL A 75 8.57 15.31 2.68
C VAL A 75 8.71 13.99 3.40
N GLY A 76 9.93 13.66 3.83
CA GLY A 76 10.19 12.51 4.66
C GLY A 76 10.22 11.18 3.89
N SER A 77 10.04 10.10 4.62
CA SER A 77 10.15 8.75 4.09
C SER A 77 8.78 8.26 3.62
N SER A 78 8.51 8.41 2.32
CA SER A 78 7.38 7.70 1.72
C SER A 78 7.65 6.20 1.74
N SER A 79 6.64 5.41 2.01
CA SER A 79 6.75 3.95 2.05
C SER A 79 5.70 3.28 1.18
N ALA A 80 6.05 2.15 0.63
CA ALA A 80 5.13 1.26 -0.04
C ALA A 80 5.38 -0.16 0.46
N ARG A 81 4.32 -0.93 0.66
CA ARG A 81 4.42 -2.31 1.09
C ARG A 81 3.37 -3.15 0.40
N PHE A 82 3.72 -4.40 0.10
CA PHE A 82 2.78 -5.37 -0.42
C PHE A 82 2.21 -6.22 0.71
N GLU A 83 0.92 -6.47 0.64
CA GLU A 83 0.20 -7.36 1.53
C GLU A 83 -0.50 -8.45 0.71
N ASN A 84 -0.39 -9.70 1.15
CA ASN A 84 -1.14 -10.81 0.60
C ASN A 84 -2.39 -11.02 1.45
N GLN A 85 -3.55 -10.98 0.83
CA GLN A 85 -4.83 -11.19 1.48
C GLN A 85 -5.50 -12.44 0.90
N PHE A 86 -6.00 -13.32 1.78
CA PHE A 86 -6.71 -14.52 1.40
C PHE A 86 -8.12 -14.45 1.98
N GLU A 87 -9.12 -14.62 1.12
CA GLU A 87 -10.52 -14.57 1.50
C GLU A 87 -11.24 -15.80 0.93
N SER A 88 -12.19 -16.38 1.69
CA SER A 88 -13.07 -17.41 1.15
C SER A 88 -13.97 -16.81 0.07
N ALA A 89 -13.95 -17.38 -1.13
CA ALA A 89 -14.75 -16.91 -2.27
C ALA A 89 -15.95 -17.81 -2.57
N GLY A 90 -16.11 -18.91 -1.82
CA GLY A 90 -17.17 -19.88 -2.01
C GLY A 90 -16.76 -21.28 -1.51
N ILE A 91 -17.54 -22.29 -1.90
CA ILE A 91 -17.23 -23.69 -1.55
C ILE A 91 -15.94 -24.08 -2.28
N ASN A 92 -14.93 -24.45 -1.49
CA ASN A 92 -13.63 -24.89 -1.99
C ASN A 92 -12.95 -23.87 -2.93
N GLN A 93 -13.13 -22.57 -2.67
CA GLN A 93 -12.51 -21.48 -3.41
C GLN A 93 -11.91 -20.46 -2.47
N THR A 94 -10.67 -20.06 -2.74
CA THR A 94 -9.96 -19.02 -2.00
C THR A 94 -9.53 -17.92 -2.97
N LYS A 95 -9.95 -16.70 -2.67
CA LYS A 95 -9.48 -15.51 -3.37
C LYS A 95 -8.15 -15.08 -2.76
N HIS A 96 -7.13 -15.00 -3.60
CA HIS A 96 -5.85 -14.39 -3.24
C HIS A 96 -5.73 -13.02 -3.90
N ARG A 97 -5.55 -12.00 -3.09
CA ARG A 97 -5.38 -10.61 -3.50
C ARG A 97 -4.04 -10.09 -3.05
N ILE A 98 -3.36 -9.42 -3.94
CA ILE A 98 -2.12 -8.69 -3.65
C ILE A 98 -2.47 -7.21 -3.60
N VAL A 99 -2.33 -6.63 -2.42
CA VAL A 99 -2.62 -5.22 -2.17
C VAL A 99 -1.31 -4.46 -1.97
N LEU A 100 -1.16 -3.33 -2.63
CA LEU A 100 -0.09 -2.37 -2.41
C LEU A 100 -0.63 -1.24 -1.54
N ARG A 101 -0.08 -1.11 -0.34
CA ARG A 101 -0.32 0.04 0.55
C ARG A 101 0.79 1.06 0.37
N ILE A 102 0.41 2.29 0.17
CA ILE A 102 1.32 3.40 -0.07
C ILE A 102 1.03 4.49 0.95
N ASP A 103 2.06 4.90 1.67
CA ASP A 103 2.03 6.02 2.60
C ASP A 103 2.95 7.12 2.08
N VAL A 104 2.39 8.29 1.81
CA VAL A 104 3.14 9.46 1.32
C VAL A 104 2.94 10.62 2.27
N TYR A 105 4.02 11.27 2.66
CA TYR A 105 4.00 12.50 3.44
C TYR A 105 4.18 13.69 2.51
N VAL A 106 3.25 14.61 2.56
CA VAL A 106 3.23 15.81 1.73
C VAL A 106 3.22 17.05 2.62
N SER A 107 4.17 17.94 2.39
CA SER A 107 4.16 19.28 2.95
C SER A 107 3.33 20.20 2.06
N ILE A 108 2.37 20.87 2.66
CA ILE A 108 1.54 21.88 2.02
C ILE A 108 2.04 23.24 2.48
N LEU A 109 2.52 24.03 1.54
CA LEU A 109 3.08 25.37 1.77
C LEU A 109 2.11 26.43 1.29
N LEU A 110 1.72 27.30 2.20
CA LEU A 110 0.90 28.49 1.96
C LEU A 110 1.70 29.73 2.38
N PRO A 111 1.40 30.92 1.89
CA PRO A 111 2.03 32.14 2.37
C PRO A 111 1.86 32.29 3.90
N GLY A 112 2.97 32.20 4.64
CA GLY A 112 2.98 32.33 6.11
C GLY A 112 2.52 31.09 6.88
N TYR A 113 2.25 29.96 6.21
CA TYR A 113 1.83 28.72 6.88
C TYR A 113 2.34 27.48 6.15
N SER A 114 2.77 26.48 6.92
CA SER A 114 3.10 25.17 6.37
C SER A 114 2.53 24.06 7.25
N THR A 115 2.11 22.97 6.64
CA THR A 115 1.65 21.79 7.35
C THR A 115 2.07 20.52 6.60
N VAL A 116 2.29 19.45 7.34
CA VAL A 116 2.58 18.13 6.76
C VAL A 116 1.36 17.25 6.98
N THR A 117 0.96 16.58 5.93
CA THR A 117 -0.13 15.59 5.98
C THR A 117 0.35 14.26 5.42
N GLN A 118 -0.20 13.18 5.96
CA GLN A 118 0.00 11.83 5.45
C GLN A 118 -1.19 11.46 4.57
N VAL A 119 -0.90 10.91 3.41
CA VAL A 119 -1.88 10.33 2.51
C VAL A 119 -1.59 8.84 2.39
N THR A 120 -2.55 8.02 2.80
CA THR A 120 -2.49 6.57 2.66
C THR A 120 -3.43 6.12 1.56
N ASN A 121 -2.95 5.27 0.67
CA ASN A 121 -3.77 4.67 -0.38
C ASN A 121 -3.49 3.17 -0.47
N GLU A 122 -4.53 2.40 -0.78
CA GLU A 122 -4.46 0.96 -1.01
C GLU A 122 -4.91 0.65 -2.43
N ILE A 123 -4.10 -0.11 -3.15
CA ILE A 123 -4.35 -0.49 -4.53
C ILE A 123 -4.27 -2.01 -4.65
N THR A 124 -5.31 -2.65 -5.13
CA THR A 124 -5.25 -4.06 -5.53
C THR A 124 -4.45 -4.16 -6.82
N VAL A 125 -3.27 -4.74 -6.73
CA VAL A 125 -2.34 -4.89 -7.86
C VAL A 125 -2.66 -6.14 -8.67
N ALA A 126 -3.07 -7.20 -7.98
CA ALA A 126 -3.42 -8.46 -8.61
C ALA A 126 -4.43 -9.24 -7.76
N GLU A 127 -5.29 -9.99 -8.43
CA GLU A 127 -6.26 -10.86 -7.78
C GLU A 127 -6.40 -12.16 -8.58
N THR A 128 -6.55 -13.27 -7.88
CA THR A 128 -6.88 -14.57 -8.49
C THR A 128 -7.77 -15.38 -7.57
N VAL A 129 -8.47 -16.35 -8.14
CA VAL A 129 -9.24 -17.35 -7.39
C VAL A 129 -8.52 -18.68 -7.49
N ILE A 130 -8.21 -19.25 -6.35
CA ILE A 130 -7.61 -20.56 -6.20
C ILE A 130 -8.73 -21.55 -5.94
N VAL A 131 -8.85 -22.58 -6.78
CA VAL A 131 -9.78 -23.68 -6.54
C VAL A 131 -9.07 -24.71 -5.68
N GLY A 132 -9.59 -24.97 -4.52
CA GLY A 132 -9.01 -25.83 -3.50
C GLY A 132 -8.82 -25.11 -2.16
N GLU A 133 -8.45 -25.87 -1.13
CA GLU A 133 -8.07 -25.31 0.16
C GLU A 133 -6.63 -24.84 0.12
N VAL A 134 -6.39 -23.63 0.60
CA VAL A 134 -5.03 -23.13 0.84
C VAL A 134 -4.54 -23.77 2.13
N PRO A 135 -3.33 -24.34 2.17
CA PRO A 135 -2.78 -24.89 3.40
C PRO A 135 -2.82 -23.84 4.52
N GLY A 136 -3.26 -24.24 5.72
CA GLY A 136 -3.37 -23.36 6.88
C GLY A 136 -2.04 -22.80 7.41
N THR A 137 -0.93 -23.15 6.77
CA THR A 137 0.41 -22.68 7.14
C THR A 137 0.81 -21.57 6.18
N TYR A 138 0.76 -20.34 6.67
CA TYR A 138 1.28 -19.17 5.93
C TYR A 138 2.72 -18.94 6.34
N THR A 139 3.63 -18.91 5.38
CA THR A 139 4.94 -18.34 5.60
C THR A 139 4.85 -16.84 5.34
N TYR A 140 4.74 -16.08 6.41
CA TYR A 140 4.73 -14.62 6.37
C TYR A 140 6.18 -14.14 6.23
N PHE A 141 6.53 -13.53 5.11
CA PHE A 141 7.78 -12.78 5.00
C PHE A 141 7.47 -11.32 5.27
N ALA A 142 7.45 -10.95 6.56
CA ALA A 142 7.45 -9.54 6.92
C ALA A 142 8.81 -8.93 6.54
N THR A 143 8.79 -7.79 5.89
CA THR A 143 10.00 -7.01 5.57
C THR A 143 10.51 -6.23 6.79
N ASP A 144 9.80 -6.33 7.92
CA ASP A 144 10.13 -5.67 9.17
C ASP A 144 10.84 -6.67 10.10
N PRO A 145 12.13 -6.45 10.43
CA PRO A 145 12.88 -7.34 11.33
C PRO A 145 12.26 -7.45 12.73
N ASP A 146 11.51 -6.44 13.18
CA ASP A 146 10.88 -6.43 14.51
C ASP A 146 9.58 -7.29 14.55
N ALA A 147 8.94 -7.54 13.42
CA ALA A 147 7.77 -8.41 13.33
C ALA A 147 8.12 -9.89 13.59
N TYR A 148 9.35 -10.31 13.30
CA TYR A 148 9.80 -11.69 13.56
C TYR A 148 9.90 -12.04 15.05
N ALA A 149 10.16 -11.07 15.90
CA ALA A 149 10.36 -11.29 17.33
C ALA A 149 9.03 -11.57 18.06
N GLY A 150 7.91 -11.08 17.54
CA GLY A 150 6.56 -11.31 18.08
C GLY A 150 6.02 -12.70 17.72
N ASP A 151 6.03 -13.03 16.44
CA ASP A 151 5.45 -14.27 15.91
C ASP A 151 6.23 -15.52 16.33
N ALA A 152 7.56 -15.43 16.48
CA ALA A 152 8.37 -16.55 16.97
C ALA A 152 8.05 -16.92 18.43
N LYS A 153 7.64 -15.97 19.26
CA LYS A 153 7.24 -16.24 20.64
C LYS A 153 5.90 -16.97 20.73
N ASP A 154 4.93 -16.59 19.91
CA ASP A 154 3.62 -17.24 19.89
C ASP A 154 3.70 -18.67 19.35
N TYR A 155 4.63 -18.95 18.43
CA TYR A 155 4.82 -20.30 17.88
C TYR A 155 5.52 -21.27 18.87
N ILE A 156 6.35 -20.73 19.77
CA ILE A 156 7.08 -21.51 20.78
C ILE A 156 6.22 -21.79 22.02
N LEU A 157 5.27 -20.90 22.34
CA LEU A 157 4.43 -21.00 23.54
C LEU A 157 3.17 -21.86 23.38
N ASN A 158 2.77 -22.23 22.16
CA ASN A 158 1.58 -23.04 21.88
C ASN A 158 1.90 -24.52 21.56
N LYS A 159 3.00 -25.04 22.07
CA LYS A 159 3.36 -26.47 21.99
C LYS A 159 3.26 -27.12 23.35
N ASP A 160 2.04 -27.21 23.89
CA ASP A 160 1.66 -28.17 24.95
C ASP A 160 0.34 -28.86 24.57
#